data_3814fd0da24f9c0aefe43243c1174247
#
_entry.id   3814fd0da24f9c0aefe43243c1174247
#
_cell.length_a   1.000
_cell.length_b   1.000
_cell.length_c   1.000
_cell.angle_alpha   90.00
_cell.angle_beta   90.00
_cell.angle_gamma   90.00
#
_symmetry.space_group_name_H-M   'P 1'
#
loop_
_entity.id
_entity.type
_entity.pdbx_description
1 polymer ?
#
loop_
_entity_poly.entity_id
_entity_poly.type
_entity_poly.pdbx_seq_one_letter_code
_entity_poly.pdbx_strand_id
1 'polypeptide(L)'
;MEPAAHDWVAYSAQHRPDAPALRRGEDGWTTTWAELETRVARAAGALRARGVGRGDRVALLAENDPRVFEIQFAAMRLGALFVPLNWRLTVHELAEICLDAEPAVLVHDDVWAEAAEQVAEKAQVPHRLAWTVEGPVAETDGDLATGEPVAPRTDATHADPTHILYTSGTTGRPKGALSTHGTLVWQALNTAHTSGFSAPGCHHLNPMPLFHAGGLNVIANPIL
;
A
#
# COMPACT_ATOMS: atom_id res chain seq x y z
N MET A 1 -25.50 -9.57 -8.75
CA MET A 1 -24.16 -10.20 -8.63
C MET A 1 -23.14 -9.07 -8.59
N GLU A 2 -22.32 -9.01 -7.56
CA GLU A 2 -21.25 -8.01 -7.46
C GLU A 2 -20.20 -8.25 -8.56
N PRO A 3 -19.71 -7.20 -9.23
CA PRO A 3 -18.64 -7.34 -10.22
C PRO A 3 -17.37 -7.89 -9.56
N ALA A 4 -16.66 -8.76 -10.28
CA ALA A 4 -15.35 -9.26 -9.83
C ALA A 4 -14.33 -8.14 -9.83
N ALA A 5 -13.43 -8.14 -8.84
CA ALA A 5 -12.26 -7.28 -8.82
C ALA A 5 -11.03 -8.07 -9.29
N HIS A 6 -10.14 -7.39 -9.98
CA HIS A 6 -8.90 -7.97 -10.48
C HIS A 6 -7.70 -7.47 -9.67
N ASP A 7 -6.68 -8.31 -9.54
CA ASP A 7 -5.36 -7.90 -9.07
C ASP A 7 -4.66 -7.14 -10.22
N TRP A 8 -4.54 -5.84 -10.09
CA TRP A 8 -4.03 -4.96 -11.16
C TRP A 8 -2.56 -5.22 -11.48
N VAL A 9 -1.76 -5.54 -10.44
CA VAL A 9 -0.34 -5.84 -10.61
C VAL A 9 -0.17 -7.16 -11.37
N ALA A 10 -0.88 -8.21 -10.96
CA ALA A 10 -0.85 -9.50 -11.65
C ALA A 10 -1.35 -9.40 -13.10
N TYR A 11 -2.43 -8.65 -13.33
CA TYR A 11 -2.95 -8.39 -14.68
C TYR A 11 -1.90 -7.69 -15.55
N SER A 12 -1.28 -6.63 -15.05
CA SER A 12 -0.25 -5.88 -15.78
C SER A 12 1.01 -6.70 -16.02
N ALA A 13 1.44 -7.51 -15.05
CA ALA A 13 2.56 -8.44 -15.20
C ALA A 13 2.31 -9.50 -16.28
N GLN A 14 1.08 -9.97 -16.42
CA GLN A 14 0.72 -10.93 -17.46
C GLN A 14 0.73 -10.32 -18.87
N HIS A 15 0.29 -9.06 -19.03
CA HIS A 15 0.07 -8.45 -20.33
C HIS A 15 1.23 -7.57 -20.82
N ARG A 16 2.04 -7.04 -19.91
CA ARG A 16 3.17 -6.15 -20.20
C ARG A 16 4.32 -6.33 -19.20
N PRO A 17 4.87 -7.58 -19.05
CA PRO A 17 5.82 -7.93 -17.99
C PRO A 17 7.05 -7.02 -17.93
N ASP A 18 7.63 -6.70 -19.10
CA ASP A 18 8.87 -5.94 -19.22
C ASP A 18 8.68 -4.41 -19.23
N ALA A 19 7.43 -3.93 -19.22
CA ALA A 19 7.16 -2.50 -19.16
C ALA A 19 7.48 -1.94 -17.77
N PRO A 20 7.99 -0.69 -17.66
CA PRO A 20 8.20 -0.04 -16.38
C PRO A 20 6.89 0.11 -15.61
N ALA A 21 6.89 -0.28 -14.33
CA ALA A 21 5.78 -0.12 -13.41
C ALA A 21 5.99 1.08 -12.49
N LEU A 22 7.13 1.12 -11.79
CA LEU A 22 7.47 2.16 -10.83
C LEU A 22 8.89 2.67 -11.06
N ARG A 23 9.11 3.94 -10.76
CA ARG A 23 10.42 4.58 -10.75
C ARG A 23 10.59 5.48 -9.55
N ARG A 24 11.72 5.35 -8.85
CA ARG A 24 12.12 6.30 -7.79
C ARG A 24 12.90 7.44 -8.43
N GLY A 25 12.50 8.68 -8.14
CA GLY A 25 13.09 9.86 -8.79
C GLY A 25 14.51 10.18 -8.34
N GLU A 26 14.86 9.84 -7.11
CA GLU A 26 16.12 10.23 -6.47
C GLU A 26 17.34 9.53 -7.07
N ASP A 27 17.28 8.23 -7.27
CA ASP A 27 18.38 7.39 -7.77
C ASP A 27 18.10 6.75 -9.13
N GLY A 28 16.90 6.97 -9.68
CA GLY A 28 16.48 6.42 -10.96
C GLY A 28 16.15 4.93 -10.92
N TRP A 29 16.05 4.30 -9.73
CA TRP A 29 15.64 2.92 -9.61
C TRP A 29 14.28 2.70 -10.30
N THR A 30 14.19 1.62 -11.05
CA THR A 30 12.99 1.28 -11.83
C THR A 30 12.68 -0.20 -11.65
N THR A 31 11.40 -0.53 -11.52
CA THR A 31 10.92 -1.91 -11.56
C THR A 31 9.96 -2.11 -12.72
N THR A 32 10.01 -3.29 -13.31
CA THR A 32 9.03 -3.76 -14.29
C THR A 32 7.78 -4.31 -13.61
N TRP A 33 6.71 -4.55 -14.38
CA TRP A 33 5.49 -5.18 -13.85
C TRP A 33 5.74 -6.60 -13.34
N ALA A 34 6.58 -7.39 -14.01
CA ALA A 34 6.93 -8.74 -13.57
C ALA A 34 7.71 -8.74 -12.24
N GLU A 35 8.65 -7.80 -12.09
CA GLU A 35 9.37 -7.62 -10.84
C GLU A 35 8.46 -7.14 -9.70
N LEU A 36 7.59 -6.15 -9.98
CA LEU A 36 6.61 -5.67 -8.98
C LEU A 36 5.68 -6.80 -8.53
N GLU A 37 5.18 -7.63 -9.46
CA GLU A 37 4.36 -8.80 -9.14
C GLU A 37 5.11 -9.77 -8.20
N THR A 38 6.37 -10.05 -8.49
CA THR A 38 7.20 -10.92 -7.64
C THR A 38 7.35 -10.34 -6.23
N ARG A 39 7.56 -9.03 -6.12
CA ARG A 39 7.73 -8.33 -4.84
C ARG A 39 6.43 -8.29 -4.05
N VAL A 40 5.30 -7.98 -4.71
CA VAL A 40 3.96 -8.03 -4.09
C VAL A 40 3.63 -9.43 -3.57
N ALA A 41 3.92 -10.48 -4.36
CA ALA A 41 3.68 -11.85 -3.96
C ALA A 41 4.46 -12.25 -2.70
N ARG A 42 5.73 -11.84 -2.60
CA ARG A 42 6.59 -12.09 -1.43
C ARG A 42 6.16 -11.26 -0.22
N ALA A 43 5.87 -9.98 -0.40
CA ALA A 43 5.36 -9.12 0.66
C ALA A 43 4.05 -9.68 1.24
N ALA A 44 3.14 -10.17 0.39
CA ALA A 44 1.93 -10.85 0.83
C ALA A 44 2.26 -12.11 1.67
N GLY A 45 3.27 -12.86 1.28
CA GLY A 45 3.76 -14.01 2.04
C GLY A 45 4.32 -13.64 3.42
N ALA A 46 5.09 -12.56 3.49
CA ALA A 46 5.63 -12.04 4.74
C ALA A 46 4.51 -11.58 5.71
N LEU A 47 3.48 -10.90 5.17
CA LEU A 47 2.30 -10.51 5.94
C LEU A 47 1.50 -11.73 6.41
N ARG A 48 1.26 -12.70 5.51
CA ARG A 48 0.54 -13.95 5.83
C ARG A 48 1.25 -14.77 6.91
N ALA A 49 2.58 -14.81 6.90
CA ALA A 49 3.37 -15.51 7.92
C ALA A 49 3.20 -14.89 9.32
N ARG A 50 2.71 -13.65 9.40
CA ARG A 50 2.35 -12.96 10.65
C ARG A 50 0.84 -12.98 10.93
N GLY A 51 0.12 -13.87 10.29
CA GLY A 51 -1.30 -14.10 10.53
C GLY A 51 -2.25 -13.14 9.80
N VAL A 52 -1.75 -12.27 8.92
CA VAL A 52 -2.62 -11.36 8.16
C VAL A 52 -3.49 -12.13 7.17
N GLY A 53 -4.78 -11.90 7.23
CA GLY A 53 -5.79 -12.46 6.36
C GLY A 53 -6.92 -11.48 6.03
N ARG A 54 -8.02 -12.01 5.51
CA ARG A 54 -9.17 -11.19 5.07
C ARG A 54 -9.77 -10.39 6.22
N GLY A 55 -9.92 -9.08 6.01
CA GLY A 55 -10.49 -8.16 6.97
C GLY A 55 -9.50 -7.60 7.99
N ASP A 56 -8.27 -8.13 8.06
CA ASP A 56 -7.23 -7.54 8.91
C ASP A 56 -6.74 -6.21 8.34
N ARG A 57 -6.10 -5.42 9.18
CA ARG A 57 -5.49 -4.13 8.78
C ARG A 57 -3.99 -4.25 8.81
N VAL A 58 -3.35 -3.67 7.78
CA VAL A 58 -1.89 -3.54 7.65
C VAL A 58 -1.57 -2.06 7.65
N ALA A 59 -1.03 -1.56 8.75
CA ALA A 59 -0.58 -0.17 8.86
C ALA A 59 0.80 0.01 8.23
N LEU A 60 1.05 1.18 7.64
CA LEU A 60 2.33 1.55 7.07
C LEU A 60 2.78 2.91 7.55
N LEU A 61 3.95 3.00 8.15
CA LEU A 61 4.62 4.23 8.55
C LEU A 61 5.93 4.40 7.76
N ALA A 62 5.85 5.15 6.68
CA ALA A 62 6.98 5.41 5.78
C ALA A 62 6.76 6.68 4.97
N GLU A 63 7.84 7.24 4.43
CA GLU A 63 7.78 8.26 3.40
C GLU A 63 7.38 7.65 2.04
N ASN A 64 7.32 8.50 1.00
CA ASN A 64 7.02 8.01 -0.35
C ASN A 64 8.16 7.12 -0.85
N ASP A 65 7.85 5.86 -1.08
CA ASP A 65 8.79 4.87 -1.62
C ASP A 65 7.99 3.87 -2.50
N PRO A 66 8.57 3.26 -3.53
CA PRO A 66 7.92 2.22 -4.33
C PRO A 66 7.31 1.08 -3.51
N ARG A 67 7.91 0.72 -2.38
CA ARG A 67 7.42 -0.34 -1.47
C ARG A 67 6.08 -0.05 -0.82
N VAL A 68 5.64 1.22 -0.81
CA VAL A 68 4.27 1.58 -0.40
C VAL A 68 3.24 0.80 -1.24
N PHE A 69 3.46 0.69 -2.55
CA PHE A 69 2.58 -0.05 -3.46
C PHE A 69 2.70 -1.56 -3.26
N GLU A 70 3.89 -2.06 -2.96
CA GLU A 70 4.08 -3.47 -2.63
C GLU A 70 3.23 -3.88 -1.42
N ILE A 71 3.25 -3.07 -0.35
CA ILE A 71 2.44 -3.33 0.85
C ILE A 71 0.95 -3.15 0.57
N GLN A 72 0.55 -2.10 -0.16
CA GLN A 72 -0.84 -1.88 -0.55
C GLN A 72 -1.41 -3.09 -1.29
N PHE A 73 -0.75 -3.52 -2.37
CA PHE A 73 -1.23 -4.63 -3.19
C PHE A 73 -1.06 -5.99 -2.49
N ALA A 74 -0.05 -6.16 -1.64
CA ALA A 74 0.10 -7.35 -0.81
C ALA A 74 -1.07 -7.49 0.19
N ALA A 75 -1.46 -6.41 0.86
CA ALA A 75 -2.63 -6.39 1.74
C ALA A 75 -3.91 -6.73 0.96
N MET A 76 -4.15 -6.06 -0.17
CA MET A 76 -5.32 -6.31 -1.03
C MET A 76 -5.36 -7.77 -1.52
N ARG A 77 -4.21 -8.37 -1.86
CA ARG A 77 -4.08 -9.78 -2.26
C ARG A 77 -4.49 -10.75 -1.17
N LEU A 78 -4.29 -10.40 0.09
CA LEU A 78 -4.75 -11.17 1.24
C LEU A 78 -6.21 -10.88 1.63
N GLY A 79 -6.84 -9.86 1.00
CA GLY A 79 -8.14 -9.34 1.40
C GLY A 79 -8.09 -8.53 2.70
N ALA A 80 -6.90 -8.10 3.09
CA ALA A 80 -6.67 -7.18 4.20
C ALA A 80 -6.78 -5.72 3.74
N LEU A 81 -6.92 -4.81 4.69
CA LEU A 81 -7.06 -3.38 4.46
C LEU A 81 -5.71 -2.68 4.69
N PHE A 82 -5.27 -1.92 3.71
CA PHE A 82 -4.09 -1.08 3.82
C PHE A 82 -4.41 0.21 4.59
N VAL A 83 -3.57 0.58 5.56
CA VAL A 83 -3.74 1.79 6.39
C VAL A 83 -2.46 2.62 6.34
N PRO A 84 -2.28 3.50 5.32
CA PRO A 84 -1.12 4.37 5.27
C PRO A 84 -1.21 5.45 6.34
N LEU A 85 -0.20 5.52 7.20
CA LEU A 85 -0.12 6.48 8.30
C LEU A 85 0.56 7.76 7.83
N ASN A 86 0.06 8.89 8.29
CA ASN A 86 0.72 10.18 8.07
C ASN A 86 1.96 10.32 8.96
N TRP A 87 3.13 10.10 8.41
CA TRP A 87 4.41 10.17 9.11
C TRP A 87 4.74 11.54 9.73
N ARG A 88 3.99 12.60 9.39
CA ARG A 88 4.12 13.93 9.99
C ARG A 88 3.42 14.08 11.34
N LEU A 89 2.63 13.08 11.72
CA LEU A 89 1.93 13.06 13.01
C LEU A 89 2.88 12.65 14.14
N THR A 90 2.54 13.05 15.36
CA THR A 90 3.24 12.62 16.56
C THR A 90 2.99 11.13 16.84
N VAL A 91 3.88 10.51 17.61
CA VAL A 91 3.69 9.11 18.08
C VAL A 91 2.35 8.92 18.79
N HIS A 92 1.88 9.93 19.52
CA HIS A 92 0.59 9.87 20.20
C HIS A 92 -0.58 9.78 19.21
N GLU A 93 -0.61 10.65 18.21
CA GLU A 93 -1.65 10.67 17.17
C GLU A 93 -1.62 9.39 16.32
N LEU A 94 -0.41 8.90 15.96
CA LEU A 94 -0.25 7.63 15.25
C LEU A 94 -0.76 6.45 16.07
N ALA A 95 -0.50 6.43 17.37
CA ALA A 95 -0.99 5.39 18.27
C ALA A 95 -2.54 5.44 18.41
N GLU A 96 -3.15 6.63 18.45
CA GLU A 96 -4.62 6.76 18.45
C GLU A 96 -5.25 6.19 17.16
N ILE A 97 -4.60 6.43 15.99
CA ILE A 97 -5.03 5.83 14.72
C ILE A 97 -4.90 4.31 14.78
N CYS A 98 -3.79 3.79 15.29
CA CYS A 98 -3.58 2.35 15.40
C CYS A 98 -4.50 1.69 16.43
N LEU A 99 -4.89 2.39 17.52
CA LEU A 99 -5.88 1.90 18.46
C LEU A 99 -7.28 1.79 17.84
N ASP A 100 -7.65 2.70 16.93
CA ASP A 100 -8.92 2.66 16.21
C ASP A 100 -8.91 1.65 15.06
N ALA A 101 -7.80 1.59 14.31
CA ALA A 101 -7.64 0.68 13.18
C ALA A 101 -7.36 -0.76 13.59
N GLU A 102 -6.77 -1.00 14.77
CA GLU A 102 -6.33 -2.31 15.28
C GLU A 102 -5.54 -3.12 14.22
N PRO A 103 -4.39 -2.62 13.73
CA PRO A 103 -3.63 -3.32 12.70
C PRO A 103 -2.98 -4.60 13.24
N ALA A 104 -3.06 -5.68 12.46
CA ALA A 104 -2.36 -6.92 12.77
C ALA A 104 -0.84 -6.79 12.60
N VAL A 105 -0.41 -5.90 11.68
CA VAL A 105 1.00 -5.63 11.39
C VAL A 105 1.19 -4.13 11.18
N LEU A 106 2.27 -3.57 11.74
CA LEU A 106 2.81 -2.26 11.42
C LEU A 106 4.07 -2.44 10.57
N VAL A 107 4.01 -2.03 9.31
CA VAL A 107 5.15 -1.98 8.41
C VAL A 107 5.80 -0.60 8.51
N HIS A 108 7.12 -0.52 8.45
CA HIS A 108 7.84 0.76 8.49
C HIS A 108 9.18 0.69 7.75
N ASP A 109 9.70 1.83 7.33
CA ASP A 109 11.09 1.96 6.95
C ASP A 109 11.99 2.15 8.20
N ASP A 110 13.30 2.06 8.01
CA ASP A 110 14.28 2.20 9.10
C ASP A 110 14.37 3.63 9.66
N VAL A 111 14.01 4.65 8.87
CA VAL A 111 13.96 6.04 9.33
C VAL A 111 12.93 6.21 10.46
N TRP A 112 11.82 5.49 10.39
CA TRP A 112 10.73 5.55 11.36
C TRP A 112 10.74 4.41 12.39
N ALA A 113 11.83 3.65 12.49
CA ALA A 113 11.92 2.47 13.36
C ALA A 113 11.59 2.76 14.83
N GLU A 114 12.16 3.83 15.41
CA GLU A 114 11.91 4.24 16.80
C GLU A 114 10.46 4.67 17.02
N ALA A 115 9.90 5.47 16.10
CA ALA A 115 8.51 5.89 16.18
C ALA A 115 7.55 4.70 16.03
N ALA A 116 7.84 3.78 15.10
CA ALA A 116 7.06 2.57 14.88
C ALA A 116 7.07 1.64 16.10
N GLU A 117 8.20 1.54 16.81
CA GLU A 117 8.30 0.79 18.07
C GLU A 117 7.38 1.38 19.13
N GLN A 118 7.48 2.68 19.36
CA GLN A 118 6.66 3.38 20.36
C GLN A 118 5.16 3.34 20.02
N VAL A 119 4.80 3.44 18.75
CA VAL A 119 3.40 3.32 18.27
C VAL A 119 2.89 1.91 18.50
N ALA A 120 3.67 0.89 18.12
CA ALA A 120 3.28 -0.51 18.27
C ALA A 120 3.11 -0.89 19.76
N GLU A 121 3.99 -0.41 20.64
CA GLU A 121 3.86 -0.62 22.08
C GLU A 121 2.58 0.02 22.64
N LYS A 122 2.34 1.30 22.32
CA LYS A 122 1.17 2.04 22.81
C LYS A 122 -0.15 1.49 22.29
N ALA A 123 -0.19 1.08 21.03
CA ALA A 123 -1.40 0.55 20.38
C ALA A 123 -1.49 -0.99 20.44
N GLN A 124 -0.52 -1.65 21.08
CA GLN A 124 -0.46 -3.12 21.21
C GLN A 124 -0.49 -3.84 19.84
N VAL A 125 0.18 -3.28 18.82
CA VAL A 125 0.28 -3.92 17.51
C VAL A 125 1.17 -5.17 17.62
N PRO A 126 0.67 -6.37 17.28
CA PRO A 126 1.35 -7.62 17.59
C PRO A 126 2.63 -7.85 16.79
N HIS A 127 2.71 -7.32 15.57
CA HIS A 127 3.83 -7.56 14.68
C HIS A 127 4.33 -6.29 14.03
N ARG A 128 5.65 -6.20 13.82
CA ARG A 128 6.31 -5.18 13.01
C ARG A 128 7.12 -5.84 11.89
N LEU A 129 7.16 -5.18 10.74
CA LEU A 129 7.99 -5.51 9.59
C LEU A 129 8.77 -4.27 9.17
N ALA A 130 10.02 -4.43 8.77
CA ALA A 130 10.87 -3.31 8.39
C ALA A 130 11.53 -3.52 7.03
N TRP A 131 11.84 -2.39 6.37
CA TRP A 131 12.81 -2.32 5.29
C TRP A 131 13.80 -1.18 5.54
N THR A 132 14.96 -1.21 4.87
CA THR A 132 15.97 -0.16 4.92
C THR A 132 15.85 0.74 3.69
N VAL A 133 15.90 2.06 3.85
CA VAL A 133 15.80 3.01 2.73
C VAL A 133 17.13 3.22 2.00
N GLU A 134 18.25 2.98 2.64
CA GLU A 134 19.60 3.13 2.05
C GLU A 134 19.97 1.91 1.19
N GLY A 135 20.60 2.16 0.04
CA GLY A 135 21.06 1.14 -0.89
C GLY A 135 20.04 0.70 -1.94
N PRO A 136 20.39 -0.27 -2.79
CA PRO A 136 19.50 -0.82 -3.81
C PRO A 136 18.26 -1.44 -3.18
N VAL A 137 17.06 -1.13 -3.71
CA VAL A 137 15.79 -1.60 -3.15
C VAL A 137 15.75 -3.12 -2.95
N ALA A 138 16.27 -3.89 -3.90
CA ALA A 138 16.30 -5.35 -3.80
C ALA A 138 17.15 -5.89 -2.64
N GLU A 139 18.18 -5.16 -2.22
CA GLU A 139 19.08 -5.55 -1.12
C GLU A 139 18.53 -5.06 0.25
N THR A 140 17.66 -4.07 0.23
CA THR A 140 17.13 -3.40 1.42
C THR A 140 15.70 -3.78 1.77
N ASP A 141 15.10 -4.75 1.08
CA ASP A 141 13.69 -5.17 1.30
C ASP A 141 13.42 -5.77 2.68
N GLY A 142 14.46 -6.14 3.42
CA GLY A 142 14.32 -6.66 4.76
C GLY A 142 13.34 -7.84 4.85
N ASP A 143 12.41 -7.74 5.76
CA ASP A 143 11.40 -8.78 6.01
C ASP A 143 10.45 -9.05 4.84
N LEU A 144 10.26 -8.07 3.95
CA LEU A 144 9.31 -8.17 2.83
C LEU A 144 9.77 -9.18 1.77
N ALA A 145 11.09 -9.34 1.58
CA ALA A 145 11.67 -10.24 0.59
C ALA A 145 11.62 -11.72 1.00
N THR A 146 11.36 -12.02 2.27
CA THR A 146 11.48 -13.37 2.84
C THR A 146 10.21 -14.20 2.77
N GLY A 147 9.08 -13.61 2.36
CA GLY A 147 7.79 -14.31 2.33
C GLY A 147 7.68 -15.34 1.21
N GLU A 148 7.03 -16.48 1.50
CA GLU A 148 6.62 -17.44 0.47
C GLU A 148 5.58 -16.81 -0.45
N PRO A 149 5.78 -16.76 -1.78
CA PRO A 149 4.90 -16.06 -2.70
C PRO A 149 3.42 -16.44 -2.57
N VAL A 150 2.54 -15.46 -2.60
CA VAL A 150 1.08 -15.64 -2.57
C VAL A 150 0.51 -15.33 -3.94
N ALA A 151 -0.26 -16.26 -4.49
CA ALA A 151 -0.98 -16.06 -5.75
C ALA A 151 -2.09 -14.99 -5.60
N PRO A 152 -2.46 -14.29 -6.70
CA PRO A 152 -3.59 -13.39 -6.71
C PRO A 152 -4.90 -14.05 -6.29
N ARG A 153 -5.76 -13.31 -5.59
CA ARG A 153 -7.12 -13.77 -5.26
C ARG A 153 -7.99 -13.79 -6.52
N THR A 154 -8.86 -14.79 -6.58
CA THR A 154 -9.85 -14.96 -7.65
C THR A 154 -11.28 -14.70 -7.19
N ASP A 155 -11.49 -14.48 -5.89
CA ASP A 155 -12.79 -14.30 -5.24
C ASP A 155 -13.07 -12.84 -4.82
N ALA A 156 -12.18 -11.91 -5.17
CA ALA A 156 -12.36 -10.49 -4.87
C ALA A 156 -13.49 -9.87 -5.68
N THR A 157 -14.24 -8.97 -5.06
CA THR A 157 -15.35 -8.24 -5.67
C THR A 157 -15.18 -6.74 -5.50
N HIS A 158 -15.95 -5.93 -6.25
CA HIS A 158 -15.98 -4.48 -6.09
C HIS A 158 -16.42 -4.02 -4.70
N ALA A 159 -17.18 -4.82 -3.96
CA ALA A 159 -17.61 -4.51 -2.59
C ALA A 159 -16.53 -4.75 -1.55
N ASP A 160 -15.50 -5.55 -1.85
CA ASP A 160 -14.44 -5.85 -0.88
C ASP A 160 -13.64 -4.58 -0.53
N PRO A 161 -13.40 -4.32 0.78
CA PRO A 161 -12.61 -3.19 1.24
C PRO A 161 -11.14 -3.35 0.85
N THR A 162 -10.47 -2.23 0.58
CA THR A 162 -9.06 -2.19 0.15
C THR A 162 -8.18 -1.42 1.11
N HIS A 163 -8.63 -0.24 1.58
CA HIS A 163 -7.83 0.58 2.48
C HIS A 163 -8.68 1.54 3.30
N ILE A 164 -8.07 2.05 4.37
CA ILE A 164 -8.64 3.07 5.25
C ILE A 164 -7.69 4.28 5.25
N LEU A 165 -8.20 5.43 4.83
CA LEU A 165 -7.46 6.69 4.90
C LEU A 165 -7.96 7.52 6.09
N TYR A 166 -7.06 7.82 7.03
CA TYR A 166 -7.40 8.65 8.18
C TYR A 166 -7.32 10.14 7.84
N THR A 167 -8.32 10.87 8.29
CA THR A 167 -8.40 12.33 8.18
C THR A 167 -8.51 12.96 9.57
N SER A 168 -7.99 14.19 9.69
CA SER A 168 -8.20 15.00 10.91
C SER A 168 -9.70 15.34 11.02
N GLY A 169 -10.42 14.59 11.84
CA GLY A 169 -11.85 14.84 12.04
C GLY A 169 -12.09 16.24 12.63
N THR A 170 -13.19 16.89 12.25
CA THR A 170 -13.64 18.20 12.80
C THR A 170 -13.87 18.17 14.31
N THR A 171 -13.92 16.98 14.92
CA THR A 171 -14.14 16.74 16.37
C THR A 171 -12.85 16.44 17.14
N GLY A 172 -11.66 16.58 16.51
CA GLY A 172 -10.35 16.32 17.11
C GLY A 172 -9.93 14.85 17.14
N ARG A 173 -10.82 13.89 16.84
CA ARG A 173 -10.46 12.47 16.70
C ARG A 173 -10.29 12.10 15.24
N PRO A 174 -9.23 11.36 14.88
CA PRO A 174 -9.05 10.84 13.53
C PRO A 174 -10.26 10.01 13.09
N LYS A 175 -10.62 10.11 11.80
CA LYS A 175 -11.72 9.31 11.20
C LYS A 175 -11.18 8.55 10.01
N GLY A 176 -11.36 7.23 10.01
CA GLY A 176 -10.99 6.34 8.92
C GLY A 176 -12.05 6.34 7.82
N ALA A 177 -11.67 6.77 6.62
CA ALA A 177 -12.50 6.67 5.42
C ALA A 177 -12.20 5.35 4.71
N LEU A 178 -13.19 4.46 4.64
CA LEU A 178 -13.08 3.16 3.98
C LEU A 178 -13.22 3.29 2.47
N SER A 179 -12.32 2.68 1.72
CA SER A 179 -12.40 2.52 0.27
C SER A 179 -12.53 1.05 -0.09
N THR A 180 -13.23 0.78 -1.21
CA THR A 180 -13.40 -0.56 -1.77
C THR A 180 -12.73 -0.67 -3.13
N HIS A 181 -12.58 -1.88 -3.68
CA HIS A 181 -12.14 -2.07 -5.07
C HIS A 181 -13.00 -1.26 -6.05
N GLY A 182 -14.32 -1.25 -5.88
CA GLY A 182 -15.22 -0.45 -6.71
C GLY A 182 -14.94 1.05 -6.62
N THR A 183 -14.67 1.57 -5.42
CA THR A 183 -14.29 2.98 -5.23
C THR A 183 -13.03 3.32 -6.02
N LEU A 184 -12.00 2.45 -5.98
CA LEU A 184 -10.75 2.67 -6.72
C LEU A 184 -10.96 2.63 -8.23
N VAL A 185 -11.73 1.67 -8.74
CA VAL A 185 -12.04 1.56 -10.19
C VAL A 185 -12.77 2.81 -10.68
N TRP A 186 -13.82 3.26 -9.99
CA TRP A 186 -14.54 4.47 -10.37
C TRP A 186 -13.68 5.72 -10.28
N GLN A 187 -12.82 5.82 -9.26
CA GLN A 187 -11.87 6.92 -9.14
C GLN A 187 -10.87 6.91 -10.31
N ALA A 188 -10.33 5.75 -10.66
CA ALA A 188 -9.39 5.60 -11.78
C ALA A 188 -10.05 6.00 -13.11
N LEU A 189 -11.27 5.55 -13.38
CA LEU A 189 -12.01 5.90 -14.59
C LEU A 189 -12.28 7.41 -14.69
N ASN A 190 -12.71 8.05 -13.60
CA ASN A 190 -12.93 9.49 -13.56
C ASN A 190 -11.64 10.27 -13.79
N THR A 191 -10.55 9.87 -13.17
CA THR A 191 -9.25 10.52 -13.33
C THR A 191 -8.70 10.32 -14.74
N ALA A 192 -8.77 9.12 -15.29
CA ALA A 192 -8.35 8.82 -16.66
C ALA A 192 -9.10 9.68 -17.68
N HIS A 193 -10.42 9.83 -17.52
CA HIS A 193 -11.26 10.63 -18.40
C HIS A 193 -10.92 12.13 -18.35
N THR A 194 -10.64 12.66 -17.17
CA THR A 194 -10.43 14.10 -16.98
C THR A 194 -8.99 14.55 -17.18
N SER A 195 -8.00 13.68 -16.99
CA SER A 195 -6.57 14.04 -16.91
C SER A 195 -5.73 13.48 -18.05
N GLY A 196 -6.29 12.63 -18.91
CA GLY A 196 -5.55 12.00 -20.01
C GLY A 196 -4.50 10.99 -19.55
N PHE A 197 -4.57 10.50 -18.32
CA PHE A 197 -3.60 9.56 -17.74
C PHE A 197 -3.57 8.18 -18.40
N SER A 198 -4.58 7.86 -19.21
CA SER A 198 -4.72 6.58 -19.88
C SER A 198 -3.98 6.46 -21.22
N ALA A 199 -3.24 7.48 -21.64
CA ALA A 199 -2.50 7.41 -22.91
C ALA A 199 -1.33 6.41 -22.79
N PRO A 200 -1.13 5.51 -23.80
CA PRO A 200 -0.03 4.58 -23.81
C PRO A 200 1.32 5.28 -23.66
N GLY A 201 2.19 4.78 -22.78
CA GLY A 201 3.51 5.34 -22.52
C GLY A 201 3.53 6.59 -21.64
N CYS A 202 2.41 6.97 -21.03
CA CYS A 202 2.41 8.04 -20.03
C CYS A 202 3.24 7.66 -18.81
N HIS A 203 4.02 8.64 -18.34
CA HIS A 203 4.73 8.58 -17.08
C HIS A 203 4.27 9.75 -16.21
N HIS A 204 3.97 9.48 -14.95
CA HIS A 204 3.51 10.52 -14.04
C HIS A 204 4.44 10.62 -12.84
N LEU A 205 4.85 11.85 -12.52
CA LEU A 205 5.50 12.17 -11.26
C LEU A 205 4.42 12.38 -10.20
N ASN A 206 4.50 11.62 -9.11
CA ASN A 206 3.64 11.83 -7.95
C ASN A 206 4.42 12.49 -6.80
N PRO A 207 4.35 13.82 -6.67
CA PRO A 207 5.01 14.55 -5.59
C PRO A 207 4.19 14.59 -4.29
N MET A 208 2.97 14.06 -4.32
CA MET A 208 2.05 14.12 -3.18
C MET A 208 2.27 12.97 -2.23
N PRO A 209 2.03 13.17 -0.90
CA PRO A 209 2.15 12.09 0.07
C PRO A 209 1.20 10.93 -0.22
N LEU A 210 1.71 9.70 -0.17
CA LEU A 210 0.96 8.48 -0.43
C LEU A 210 0.04 8.06 0.75
N PHE A 211 0.16 8.69 1.91
CA PHE A 211 -0.81 8.53 2.99
C PHE A 211 -2.08 9.38 2.81
N HIS A 212 -2.14 10.21 1.77
CA HIS A 212 -3.27 11.11 1.51
C HIS A 212 -4.01 10.69 0.24
N ALA A 213 -5.35 10.86 0.24
CA ALA A 213 -6.20 10.50 -0.90
C ALA A 213 -5.73 11.14 -2.23
N GLY A 214 -5.24 12.38 -2.20
CA GLY A 214 -4.71 13.07 -3.37
C GLY A 214 -3.53 12.33 -4.01
N GLY A 215 -2.56 11.91 -3.22
CA GLY A 215 -1.39 11.18 -3.71
C GLY A 215 -1.73 9.74 -4.08
N LEU A 216 -2.40 9.02 -3.20
CA LEU A 216 -2.68 7.59 -3.38
C LEU A 216 -3.81 7.34 -4.40
N ASN A 217 -4.98 7.90 -4.17
CA ASN A 217 -6.19 7.55 -4.93
C ASN A 217 -6.39 8.37 -6.19
N VAL A 218 -6.00 9.65 -6.18
CA VAL A 218 -6.24 10.53 -7.34
C VAL A 218 -5.11 10.43 -8.37
N ILE A 219 -3.87 10.21 -7.94
CA ILE A 219 -2.72 10.17 -8.85
C ILE A 219 -2.21 8.73 -9.02
N ALA A 220 -1.77 8.07 -7.94
CA ALA A 220 -1.03 6.82 -8.05
C ALA A 220 -1.90 5.64 -8.53
N ASN A 221 -2.98 5.32 -7.84
CA ASN A 221 -3.82 4.19 -8.19
C ASN A 221 -4.43 4.25 -9.61
N PRO A 222 -4.85 5.42 -10.16
CA PRO A 222 -5.33 5.51 -11.53
C PRO A 222 -4.30 5.24 -12.62
N ILE A 223 -3.02 5.29 -12.30
CA ILE A 223 -1.92 5.13 -13.25
C ILE A 223 -1.37 3.70 -13.23
N LEU A 224 -1.47 3.03 -12.11
CA LEU A 224 -1.11 1.62 -11.92
C LEU A 224 -2.17 0.68 -12.49
#